data_b7397cb7d7dfc9eb8918b708d60bb0b5
#
_entry.id   b7397cb7d7dfc9eb8918b708d60bb0b5
#
_cell.length_a   1.000
_cell.length_b   1.000
_cell.length_c   1.000
_cell.angle_alpha   90.00
_cell.angle_beta   90.00
_cell.angle_gamma   90.00
#
_symmetry.space_group_name_H-M   'P 1'
#
loop_
_entity.id
_entity.type
_entity.pdbx_description
1 polymer ?
#
loop_
_entity_poly.entity_id
_entity_poly.type
_entity_poly.pdbx_seq_one_letter_code
_entity_poly.pdbx_strand_id
1 'polypeptide(L)'
;MTRFTAPIAQSIWDMKYRLKEADGTPIDHSVEHTWRMIARALAVVEDEPAYWEERFYEALEDFKYLPAGRITAGAGTGRGVTLFNCFVMGTIPDDMGGIFEMLKEAALTMQQGGGIGYDFSTIRPKGAEVKSVAADASGRLSLMDVWEALCRTIMSAGSWGGGTRSG
;
A
#
# COMPACT_ATOMS: atom_id res chain seq x y z
N MET A 1 27.12 16.79 2.83
CA MET A 1 27.21 16.33 1.41
C MET A 1 26.04 15.41 1.16
N THR A 2 25.38 15.52 0.01
CA THR A 2 24.28 14.57 -0.32
C THR A 2 24.85 13.21 -0.70
N ARG A 3 24.22 12.12 -0.24
CA ARG A 3 24.58 10.73 -0.61
C ARG A 3 24.09 10.35 -2.01
N PHE A 4 23.23 11.17 -2.61
CA PHE A 4 22.72 10.91 -3.95
C PHE A 4 23.73 11.26 -5.03
N THR A 5 23.98 10.33 -5.95
CA THR A 5 24.88 10.53 -7.09
C THR A 5 24.22 11.28 -8.25
N ALA A 6 22.87 11.23 -8.33
CA ALA A 6 22.10 11.90 -9.37
C ALA A 6 21.06 12.85 -8.74
N PRO A 7 20.89 14.08 -9.29
CA PRO A 7 19.91 15.04 -8.78
C PRO A 7 18.48 14.51 -8.77
N ILE A 8 18.10 13.70 -9.79
CA ILE A 8 16.78 13.09 -9.87
C ILE A 8 16.48 12.14 -8.69
N ALA A 9 17.48 11.40 -8.20
CA ALA A 9 17.32 10.50 -7.07
C ALA A 9 17.00 11.28 -5.78
N GLN A 10 17.68 12.39 -5.55
CA GLN A 10 17.39 13.29 -4.42
C GLN A 10 15.98 13.88 -4.52
N SER A 11 15.57 14.32 -5.71
CA SER A 11 14.24 14.88 -5.95
C SER A 11 13.14 13.84 -5.70
N ILE A 12 13.33 12.60 -6.14
CA ILE A 12 12.37 11.51 -5.90
C ILE A 12 12.30 11.17 -4.41
N TRP A 13 13.44 11.09 -3.72
CA TRP A 13 13.46 10.89 -2.28
C TRP A 13 12.71 11.99 -1.54
N ASP A 14 13.00 13.26 -1.83
CA ASP A 14 12.34 14.40 -1.19
C ASP A 14 10.82 14.42 -1.45
N MET A 15 10.41 14.07 -2.66
CA MET A 15 9.00 14.09 -3.08
C MET A 15 8.19 12.92 -2.50
N LYS A 16 8.76 11.70 -2.46
CA LYS A 16 8.00 10.47 -2.20
C LYS A 16 8.31 9.80 -0.87
N TYR A 17 9.52 9.93 -0.35
CA TYR A 17 10.02 9.08 0.73
C TYR A 17 10.39 9.85 1.98
N ARG A 18 10.80 11.11 1.84
CA ARG A 18 11.16 11.97 2.96
C ARG A 18 9.96 12.20 3.86
N LEU A 19 10.08 11.85 5.14
CA LEU A 19 9.02 12.10 6.12
C LEU A 19 8.86 13.60 6.35
N LYS A 20 7.61 14.08 6.23
CA LYS A 20 7.22 15.49 6.40
C LYS A 20 5.98 15.58 7.27
N GLU A 21 5.84 16.69 7.98
CA GLU A 21 4.62 17.10 8.66
C GLU A 21 3.50 17.40 7.65
N ALA A 22 2.28 17.62 8.15
CA ALA A 22 1.13 17.95 7.32
C ALA A 22 1.27 19.28 6.57
N ASP A 23 2.06 20.21 7.09
CA ASP A 23 2.38 21.50 6.47
C ASP A 23 3.54 21.43 5.46
N GLY A 24 4.13 20.24 5.28
CA GLY A 24 5.25 20.00 4.39
C GLY A 24 6.63 20.20 5.02
N THR A 25 6.72 20.57 6.29
CA THR A 25 7.98 20.71 7.00
C THR A 25 8.70 19.36 7.11
N PRO A 26 9.97 19.25 6.67
CA PRO A 26 10.69 18.00 6.75
C PRO A 26 11.00 17.57 8.19
N ILE A 27 10.62 16.32 8.53
CA ILE A 27 11.05 15.62 9.73
C ILE A 27 12.39 14.95 9.47
N ASP A 28 12.50 14.25 8.33
CA ASP A 28 13.79 13.71 7.89
C ASP A 28 14.64 14.83 7.31
N HIS A 29 15.78 15.10 7.93
CA HIS A 29 16.71 16.12 7.45
C HIS A 29 17.68 15.60 6.39
N SER A 30 17.85 14.28 6.32
CA SER A 30 18.73 13.61 5.35
C SER A 30 18.26 12.18 5.08
N VAL A 31 18.79 11.55 4.04
CA VAL A 31 18.50 10.16 3.71
C VAL A 31 18.98 9.18 4.79
N GLU A 32 20.04 9.55 5.51
CA GLU A 32 20.54 8.78 6.65
C GLU A 32 19.51 8.71 7.78
N HIS A 33 18.72 9.78 8.01
CA HIS A 33 17.60 9.77 8.95
C HIS A 33 16.52 8.78 8.50
N THR A 34 16.18 8.79 7.20
CA THR A 34 15.24 7.83 6.63
C THR A 34 15.72 6.38 6.86
N TRP A 35 17.00 6.09 6.56
CA TRP A 35 17.56 4.75 6.80
C TRP A 35 17.54 4.36 8.27
N ARG A 36 17.89 5.28 9.17
CA ARG A 36 17.87 5.01 10.62
C ARG A 36 16.47 4.74 11.13
N MET A 37 15.48 5.49 10.68
CA MET A 37 14.08 5.30 11.01
C MET A 37 13.57 3.92 10.56
N ILE A 38 13.88 3.52 9.33
CA ILE A 38 13.52 2.19 8.79
C ILE A 38 14.20 1.10 9.61
N ALA A 39 15.51 1.20 9.82
CA ALA A 39 16.30 0.22 10.56
C ALA A 39 15.74 -0.01 11.96
N ARG A 40 15.45 1.07 12.69
CA ARG A 40 14.86 1.03 14.03
C ARG A 40 13.47 0.38 14.02
N ALA A 41 12.61 0.75 13.07
CA ALA A 41 11.26 0.21 12.98
C ALA A 41 11.24 -1.29 12.70
N LEU A 42 12.18 -1.79 11.90
CA LEU A 42 12.29 -3.21 11.61
C LEU A 42 12.95 -3.99 12.77
N ALA A 43 13.89 -3.38 13.47
CA ALA A 43 14.59 -4.01 14.58
C ALA A 43 13.71 -4.25 15.82
N VAL A 44 12.62 -3.50 15.98
CA VAL A 44 11.78 -3.56 17.20
C VAL A 44 11.16 -4.93 17.46
N VAL A 45 11.03 -5.77 16.43
CA VAL A 45 10.46 -7.13 16.54
C VAL A 45 11.52 -8.21 16.74
N GLU A 46 12.80 -7.84 16.75
CA GLU A 46 13.93 -8.75 16.95
C GLU A 46 14.26 -8.95 18.43
N ASP A 47 14.88 -10.06 18.79
CA ASP A 47 15.27 -10.39 20.17
C ASP A 47 16.29 -9.38 20.76
N GLU A 48 17.18 -8.84 19.91
CA GLU A 48 18.21 -7.85 20.26
C GLU A 48 18.06 -6.57 19.39
N PRO A 49 17.05 -5.71 19.65
CA PRO A 49 16.72 -4.58 18.80
C PRO A 49 17.90 -3.64 18.52
N ALA A 50 18.72 -3.35 19.52
CA ALA A 50 19.86 -2.44 19.36
C ALA A 50 20.93 -3.02 18.42
N TYR A 51 21.19 -4.30 18.48
CA TYR A 51 22.10 -4.99 17.58
C TYR A 51 21.56 -4.99 16.14
N TRP A 52 20.28 -5.36 15.96
CA TRP A 52 19.67 -5.46 14.66
C TRP A 52 19.42 -4.08 14.01
N GLU A 53 19.17 -3.02 14.79
CA GLU A 53 19.08 -1.65 14.26
C GLU A 53 20.39 -1.27 13.51
N GLU A 54 21.55 -1.54 14.09
CA GLU A 54 22.83 -1.24 13.44
C GLU A 54 23.04 -2.11 12.20
N ARG A 55 22.72 -3.40 12.25
CA ARG A 55 22.87 -4.31 11.10
C ARG A 55 21.96 -3.90 9.93
N PHE A 56 20.72 -3.53 10.23
CA PHE A 56 19.79 -3.05 9.18
C PHE A 56 20.22 -1.70 8.64
N TYR A 57 20.73 -0.80 9.48
CA TYR A 57 21.27 0.47 9.01
C TYR A 57 22.47 0.27 8.09
N GLU A 58 23.44 -0.57 8.47
CA GLU A 58 24.60 -0.91 7.63
C GLU A 58 24.20 -1.49 6.26
N ALA A 59 23.10 -2.24 6.21
CA ALA A 59 22.59 -2.78 4.95
C ALA A 59 21.95 -1.69 4.05
N LEU A 60 21.31 -0.68 4.64
CA LEU A 60 20.67 0.41 3.92
C LEU A 60 21.64 1.51 3.50
N GLU A 61 22.69 1.71 4.31
CA GLU A 61 23.67 2.78 4.11
C GLU A 61 24.31 2.69 2.73
N ASP A 62 24.51 3.84 2.12
CA ASP A 62 25.09 3.99 0.78
C ASP A 62 24.32 3.22 -0.31
N PHE A 63 23.00 2.96 -0.07
CA PHE A 63 22.13 2.25 -1.00
C PHE A 63 22.59 0.82 -1.33
N LYS A 64 23.31 0.17 -0.40
CA LYS A 64 23.72 -1.24 -0.56
C LYS A 64 22.51 -2.16 -0.73
N TYR A 65 21.39 -1.85 -0.05
CA TYR A 65 20.10 -2.49 -0.20
C TYR A 65 19.00 -1.44 -0.31
N LEU A 66 18.10 -1.61 -1.26
CA LEU A 66 16.93 -0.76 -1.45
C LEU A 66 15.66 -1.56 -1.14
N PRO A 67 15.00 -1.32 -0.01
CA PRO A 67 13.73 -1.96 0.28
C PRO A 67 12.63 -1.45 -0.64
N ALA A 68 11.54 -2.21 -0.73
CA ALA A 68 10.37 -1.79 -1.50
C ALA A 68 9.88 -0.41 -1.06
N GLY A 69 9.32 0.35 -2.01
CA GLY A 69 8.90 1.72 -1.78
C GLY A 69 7.94 1.90 -0.60
N ARG A 70 7.10 0.89 -0.30
CA ARG A 70 6.21 0.88 0.87
C ARG A 70 6.97 0.87 2.19
N ILE A 71 8.04 0.10 2.28
CA ILE A 71 8.91 0.06 3.46
C ILE A 71 9.60 1.41 3.62
N THR A 72 10.19 1.94 2.53
CA THR A 72 10.89 3.22 2.55
C THR A 72 9.98 4.39 2.95
N ALA A 73 8.72 4.38 2.50
CA ALA A 73 7.76 5.47 2.78
C ALA A 73 6.95 5.28 4.07
N GLY A 74 6.90 4.08 4.64
CA GLY A 74 5.97 3.75 5.72
C GLY A 74 6.62 3.29 7.02
N ALA A 75 7.76 2.58 6.97
CA ALA A 75 8.37 2.03 8.16
C ALA A 75 8.82 3.13 9.13
N GLY A 76 8.38 3.04 10.38
CA GLY A 76 8.75 3.98 11.45
C GLY A 76 8.05 5.34 11.39
N THR A 77 7.16 5.59 10.43
CA THR A 77 6.48 6.89 10.29
C THR A 77 5.31 7.10 11.25
N GLY A 78 4.86 6.05 11.97
CA GLY A 78 3.65 6.09 12.81
C GLY A 78 2.33 6.19 12.01
N ARG A 79 2.37 6.14 10.70
CA ARG A 79 1.19 6.16 9.84
C ARG A 79 0.55 4.77 9.76
N GLY A 80 -0.77 4.70 9.71
CA GLY A 80 -1.53 3.44 9.55
C GLY A 80 -1.49 2.93 8.10
N VAL A 81 -0.30 2.60 7.60
CA VAL A 81 -0.08 2.11 6.24
C VAL A 81 0.52 0.71 6.25
N THR A 82 0.19 -0.10 5.24
CA THR A 82 0.84 -1.40 5.08
C THR A 82 2.24 -1.26 4.50
N LEU A 83 3.15 -2.14 4.93
CA LEU A 83 4.51 -2.25 4.37
C LEU A 83 4.58 -3.22 3.19
N PHE A 84 3.47 -3.91 2.88
CA PHE A 84 3.33 -4.78 1.72
C PHE A 84 2.76 -4.04 0.52
N ASN A 85 3.21 -4.38 -0.69
CA ASN A 85 2.74 -3.74 -1.91
C ASN A 85 1.40 -4.29 -2.36
N CYS A 86 1.22 -5.62 -2.33
CA CYS A 86 0.07 -6.31 -2.89
C CYS A 86 -0.37 -7.49 -2.01
N PHE A 87 -1.66 -7.79 -2.07
CA PHE A 87 -2.30 -8.87 -1.34
C PHE A 87 -3.10 -9.75 -2.31
N VAL A 88 -2.90 -11.06 -2.24
CA VAL A 88 -3.77 -12.05 -2.89
C VAL A 88 -4.89 -12.33 -1.91
N MET A 89 -6.08 -11.81 -2.19
CA MET A 89 -7.23 -11.83 -1.26
C MET A 89 -8.03 -13.14 -1.34
N GLY A 90 -7.85 -13.92 -2.40
CA GLY A 90 -8.50 -15.21 -2.59
C GLY A 90 -9.62 -15.19 -3.62
N THR A 91 -10.47 -16.23 -3.56
CA THR A 91 -11.58 -16.48 -4.50
C THR A 91 -12.86 -15.87 -3.94
N ILE A 92 -13.61 -15.14 -4.77
CA ILE A 92 -14.86 -14.50 -4.39
C ILE A 92 -15.97 -15.54 -4.38
N PRO A 93 -16.70 -15.74 -3.25
CA PRO A 93 -17.84 -16.66 -3.21
C PRO A 93 -18.97 -16.23 -4.15
N ASP A 94 -19.68 -17.20 -4.75
CA ASP A 94 -20.79 -16.92 -5.66
C ASP A 94 -22.11 -16.70 -4.89
N ASP A 95 -22.09 -15.83 -3.91
CA ASP A 95 -23.25 -15.36 -3.16
C ASP A 95 -23.11 -13.88 -2.81
N MET A 96 -24.23 -13.18 -2.67
CA MET A 96 -24.24 -11.74 -2.48
C MET A 96 -23.52 -11.31 -1.18
N GLY A 97 -23.70 -12.07 -0.09
CA GLY A 97 -23.05 -11.77 1.19
C GLY A 97 -21.53 -11.86 1.08
N GLY A 98 -21.02 -12.97 0.53
CA GLY A 98 -19.60 -13.20 0.31
C GLY A 98 -18.97 -12.19 -0.65
N ILE A 99 -19.67 -11.83 -1.73
CA ILE A 99 -19.22 -10.80 -2.69
C ILE A 99 -18.98 -9.47 -1.96
N PHE A 100 -19.93 -8.98 -1.17
CA PHE A 100 -19.81 -7.70 -0.47
C PHE A 100 -18.84 -7.75 0.72
N GLU A 101 -18.67 -8.90 1.38
CA GLU A 101 -17.63 -9.04 2.40
C GLU A 101 -16.23 -8.94 1.78
N MET A 102 -15.98 -9.60 0.64
CA MET A 102 -14.72 -9.45 -0.10
C MET A 102 -14.50 -8.00 -0.57
N LEU A 103 -15.55 -7.31 -0.98
CA LEU A 103 -15.48 -5.90 -1.38
C LEU A 103 -15.11 -5.00 -0.19
N LYS A 104 -15.65 -5.27 1.00
CA LYS A 104 -15.28 -4.57 2.24
C LYS A 104 -13.81 -4.80 2.60
N GLU A 105 -13.32 -6.03 2.54
CA GLU A 105 -11.89 -6.34 2.76
C GLU A 105 -11.00 -5.62 1.74
N ALA A 106 -11.41 -5.57 0.47
CA ALA A 106 -10.75 -4.80 -0.57
C ALA A 106 -10.60 -3.33 -0.17
N ALA A 107 -11.70 -2.71 0.27
CA ALA A 107 -11.72 -1.31 0.68
C ALA A 107 -10.74 -1.02 1.83
N LEU A 108 -10.74 -1.85 2.87
CA LEU A 108 -9.87 -1.70 4.03
C LEU A 108 -8.39 -1.88 3.68
N THR A 109 -8.06 -2.87 2.84
CA THR A 109 -6.70 -3.12 2.38
C THR A 109 -6.17 -1.97 1.51
N MET A 110 -7.01 -1.48 0.60
CA MET A 110 -6.65 -0.36 -0.27
C MET A 110 -6.54 0.96 0.49
N GLN A 111 -7.34 1.18 1.54
CA GLN A 111 -7.25 2.35 2.42
C GLN A 111 -5.87 2.45 3.08
N GLN A 112 -5.27 1.30 3.43
CA GLN A 112 -3.91 1.22 3.95
C GLN A 112 -2.84 1.29 2.84
N GLY A 113 -3.25 1.44 1.59
CA GLY A 113 -2.40 1.57 0.43
C GLY A 113 -1.97 0.25 -0.21
N GLY A 114 -2.52 -0.90 0.19
CA GLY A 114 -2.26 -2.19 -0.45
C GLY A 114 -2.91 -2.30 -1.83
N GLY A 115 -2.21 -2.90 -2.81
CA GLY A 115 -2.83 -3.42 -4.02
C GLY A 115 -3.53 -4.75 -3.71
N ILE A 116 -4.58 -5.09 -4.46
CA ILE A 116 -5.37 -6.30 -4.24
C ILE A 116 -5.52 -7.12 -5.50
N GLY A 117 -5.61 -8.44 -5.35
CA GLY A 117 -5.92 -9.38 -6.42
C GLY A 117 -6.96 -10.39 -5.96
N TYR A 118 -7.98 -10.62 -6.78
CA TYR A 118 -9.07 -11.57 -6.53
C TYR A 118 -9.23 -12.56 -7.68
N ASP A 119 -9.70 -13.76 -7.34
CA ASP A 119 -10.17 -14.74 -8.29
C ASP A 119 -11.68 -14.66 -8.42
N PHE A 120 -12.18 -14.32 -9.63
CA PHE A 120 -13.58 -14.23 -9.99
C PHE A 120 -14.10 -15.52 -10.67
N SER A 121 -13.31 -16.60 -10.72
CA SER A 121 -13.65 -17.79 -11.52
C SER A 121 -14.89 -18.52 -11.06
N THR A 122 -15.20 -18.47 -9.76
CA THR A 122 -16.36 -19.12 -9.14
C THR A 122 -17.69 -18.43 -9.40
N ILE A 123 -17.66 -17.13 -9.77
CA ILE A 123 -18.88 -16.37 -10.04
C ILE A 123 -19.59 -16.94 -11.28
N ARG A 124 -20.87 -17.22 -11.15
CA ARG A 124 -21.72 -17.72 -12.24
C ARG A 124 -21.75 -16.78 -13.44
N PRO A 125 -21.91 -17.29 -14.65
CA PRO A 125 -21.99 -16.47 -15.86
C PRO A 125 -23.25 -15.61 -15.90
N LYS A 126 -23.22 -14.55 -16.72
CA LYS A 126 -24.40 -13.71 -16.98
C LYS A 126 -25.55 -14.55 -17.53
N GLY A 127 -26.75 -14.32 -17.02
CA GLY A 127 -27.96 -15.05 -17.41
C GLY A 127 -28.17 -16.40 -16.71
N ALA A 128 -27.27 -16.81 -15.80
CA ALA A 128 -27.50 -17.96 -14.95
C ALA A 128 -28.58 -17.64 -13.92
N GLU A 129 -29.48 -18.62 -13.68
CA GLU A 129 -30.58 -18.47 -12.72
C GLU A 129 -30.10 -18.26 -11.29
N VAL A 130 -30.61 -17.23 -10.63
CA VAL A 130 -30.43 -16.99 -9.19
C VAL A 130 -31.68 -17.51 -8.47
N LYS A 131 -31.64 -18.76 -8.02
CA LYS A 131 -32.81 -19.49 -7.46
C LYS A 131 -33.53 -18.77 -6.33
N SER A 132 -32.80 -18.00 -5.51
CA SER A 132 -33.34 -17.30 -4.33
C SER A 132 -34.28 -16.14 -4.67
N VAL A 133 -34.14 -15.53 -5.86
CA VAL A 133 -34.87 -14.32 -6.24
C VAL A 133 -35.50 -14.40 -7.64
N ALA A 134 -35.45 -15.57 -8.29
CA ALA A 134 -35.98 -15.81 -9.63
C ALA A 134 -35.56 -14.75 -10.65
N ALA A 135 -34.29 -14.37 -10.64
CA ALA A 135 -33.69 -13.35 -11.51
C ALA A 135 -32.45 -13.91 -12.20
N ASP A 136 -32.03 -13.28 -13.27
CA ASP A 136 -30.80 -13.61 -13.98
C ASP A 136 -29.57 -12.95 -13.33
N ALA A 137 -28.46 -13.70 -13.26
CA ALA A 137 -27.20 -13.20 -12.76
C ALA A 137 -26.60 -12.13 -13.70
N SER A 138 -26.04 -11.09 -13.14
CA SER A 138 -25.34 -10.02 -13.88
C SER A 138 -24.00 -10.49 -14.48
N GLY A 139 -23.40 -11.52 -13.89
CA GLY A 139 -22.16 -12.14 -14.33
C GLY A 139 -20.88 -11.45 -13.83
N ARG A 140 -19.73 -12.07 -14.13
CA ARG A 140 -18.40 -11.66 -13.63
C ARG A 140 -18.02 -10.23 -14.01
N LEU A 141 -18.26 -9.83 -15.24
CA LEU A 141 -17.84 -8.50 -15.74
C LEU A 141 -18.53 -7.38 -14.97
N SER A 142 -19.85 -7.49 -14.73
CA SER A 142 -20.60 -6.50 -13.96
C SER A 142 -20.10 -6.38 -12.51
N LEU A 143 -19.64 -7.49 -11.91
CA LEU A 143 -19.04 -7.45 -10.58
C LEU A 143 -17.64 -6.81 -10.62
N MET A 144 -16.84 -7.06 -11.63
CA MET A 144 -15.55 -6.39 -11.81
C MET A 144 -15.70 -4.87 -11.92
N ASP A 145 -16.78 -4.38 -12.56
CA ASP A 145 -17.09 -2.95 -12.61
C ASP A 145 -17.31 -2.34 -11.21
N VAL A 146 -17.88 -3.11 -10.28
CA VAL A 146 -18.05 -2.67 -8.88
C VAL A 146 -16.69 -2.52 -8.18
N TRP A 147 -15.78 -3.49 -8.37
CA TRP A 147 -14.41 -3.40 -7.85
C TRP A 147 -13.66 -2.22 -8.45
N GLU A 148 -13.77 -1.99 -9.75
CA GLU A 148 -13.14 -0.85 -10.40
C GLU A 148 -13.67 0.48 -9.88
N ALA A 149 -14.99 0.62 -9.68
CA ALA A 149 -15.59 1.81 -9.10
C ALA A 149 -15.11 2.06 -7.67
N LEU A 150 -15.00 1.00 -6.84
CA LEU A 150 -14.45 1.08 -5.50
C LEU A 150 -12.98 1.55 -5.54
N CYS A 151 -12.14 0.92 -6.35
CA CYS A 151 -10.73 1.28 -6.53
C CYS A 151 -10.59 2.76 -6.88
N ARG A 152 -11.34 3.22 -7.86
CA ARG A 152 -11.34 4.62 -8.33
C ARG A 152 -11.71 5.59 -7.21
N THR A 153 -12.71 5.24 -6.39
CA THR A 153 -13.18 6.07 -5.28
C THR A 153 -12.15 6.16 -4.16
N ILE A 154 -11.57 5.03 -3.74
CA ILE A 154 -10.61 4.99 -2.64
C ILE A 154 -9.27 5.62 -3.05
N MET A 155 -8.77 5.33 -4.26
CA MET A 155 -7.52 5.92 -4.75
C MET A 155 -7.61 7.43 -4.95
N SER A 156 -8.79 7.97 -5.31
CA SER A 156 -9.00 9.41 -5.41
C SER A 156 -9.06 10.11 -4.05
N ALA A 157 -9.44 9.39 -2.98
CA ALA A 157 -9.50 9.92 -1.62
C ALA A 157 -8.16 9.80 -0.89
N GLY A 158 -7.28 8.86 -1.28
CA GLY A 158 -5.98 8.64 -0.69
C GLY A 158 -4.91 9.52 -1.32
N SER A 159 -4.54 10.64 -0.70
CA SER A 159 -3.33 11.37 -1.06
C SER A 159 -2.12 10.56 -0.62
N TRP A 160 -1.61 9.72 -1.49
CA TRP A 160 -0.28 9.14 -1.34
C TRP A 160 0.78 10.20 -1.56
N GLY A 161 1.39 10.65 -0.46
CA GLY A 161 2.54 11.57 -0.49
C GLY A 161 2.24 12.90 -1.14
N GLY A 162 2.22 13.96 -0.36
CA GLY A 162 2.26 15.38 -0.69
C GLY A 162 2.37 15.78 -2.17
N GLY A 163 1.35 15.48 -2.93
CA GLY A 163 1.14 16.07 -4.23
C GLY A 163 0.00 17.05 -4.09
N THR A 164 0.33 18.33 -4.10
CA THR A 164 -0.60 19.45 -4.19
C THR A 164 -1.70 19.13 -5.22
N ARG A 165 -2.93 19.05 -4.75
CA ARG A 165 -4.07 19.31 -5.64
C ARG A 165 -3.95 20.78 -6.06
N SER A 166 -3.47 21.05 -7.26
CA SER A 166 -3.84 22.28 -7.96
C SER A 166 -5.33 22.18 -8.28
N GLY A 167 -6.09 23.15 -7.77
CA GLY A 167 -7.52 23.33 -8.01
C GLY A 167 -7.87 23.56 -9.47
#